data_2cf550e6bf69fab098c3fa52a2d11b3b
#
_entry.id   2cf550e6bf69fab098c3fa52a2d11b3b
#
_cell.length_a   1.000
_cell.length_b   1.000
_cell.length_c   1.000
_cell.angle_alpha   90.00
_cell.angle_beta   90.00
_cell.angle_gamma   90.00
#
_symmetry.space_group_name_H-M   'P 1'
#
loop_
_entity.id
_entity.type
_entity.pdbx_description
1 polymer ?
#
loop_
_entity_poly.entity_id
_entity_poly.type
_entity_poly.pdbx_seq_one_letter_code
_entity_poly.pdbx_strand_id
1 'polypeptide(L)'
;MTTEWFLSQIRWLSENGFTTLSAEQLSAFLEGKNIPAKSVVLSFDLGTAEHDDYSNNIIPVLKQYHFHALFFVVTNMINDACGMENKVCWNELKDWSNQGLISVESHGVYHPDYATITAVEQRQDAGTARQIITQKMGRTPIGFAFPFDSFTTGAVQVIKSIGYQFALAGNTRTDRSVHLGDADRYFLPRVYPYSNPKIYPVIYGTSGKTFDQLISSDSAVQSAATAIPQETPSGTVTPQASATDTQAYIQSCTKINQMVNAQDRLHALANLPLSTDISAQTQSRLSKPVIVKPSCNVIAGNVPRGIVLHATRGTLVATIGEFQQPNATSAHYIIDRDGQIYQMVPESLGAFHASCGGSRSVCVPSCPLCEGLDGKFLEPYLQSVGIELVNDGQLVDPTGYKGLIYEDYLMSFRYRYWEDYPDAQLQALVLLVNDIRARWGIPLDLVVGHYRINYKTDPGPALNISWYRTGNPPRAPIFTGP
;
A
#
# COMPACT_ATOMS: atom_id res chain seq x y z
N MET A 1 -10.75 -14.00 -6.73
CA MET A 1 -10.24 -15.37 -7.01
C MET A 1 -11.41 -16.16 -7.58
N THR A 2 -11.24 -16.91 -8.69
CA THR A 2 -12.32 -17.76 -9.19
C THR A 2 -12.44 -19.04 -8.36
N THR A 3 -13.63 -19.60 -8.28
CA THR A 3 -13.88 -20.89 -7.57
C THR A 3 -13.00 -22.02 -8.11
N GLU A 4 -12.85 -22.13 -9.43
CA GLU A 4 -11.98 -23.13 -10.06
C GLU A 4 -10.51 -22.99 -9.64
N TRP A 5 -10.02 -21.77 -9.52
CA TRP A 5 -8.65 -21.51 -9.10
C TRP A 5 -8.44 -21.90 -7.63
N PHE A 6 -9.37 -21.52 -6.77
CA PHE A 6 -9.36 -21.94 -5.36
C PHE A 6 -9.37 -23.47 -5.23
N LEU A 7 -10.27 -24.14 -5.93
CA LEU A 7 -10.35 -25.60 -5.97
C LEU A 7 -9.03 -26.24 -6.42
N SER A 8 -8.37 -25.68 -7.44
CA SER A 8 -7.10 -26.22 -7.95
C SER A 8 -5.99 -26.16 -6.91
N GLN A 9 -5.93 -25.09 -6.13
CA GLN A 9 -4.94 -24.90 -5.05
C GLN A 9 -5.21 -25.86 -3.90
N ILE A 10 -6.45 -25.95 -3.45
CA ILE A 10 -6.83 -26.86 -2.36
C ILE A 10 -6.56 -28.33 -2.73
N ARG A 11 -6.89 -28.70 -3.98
CA ARG A 11 -6.57 -30.02 -4.52
C ARG A 11 -5.07 -30.27 -4.49
N TRP A 12 -4.26 -29.33 -4.99
CA TRP A 12 -2.81 -29.45 -5.00
C TRP A 12 -2.24 -29.63 -3.57
N LEU A 13 -2.70 -28.83 -2.61
CA LEU A 13 -2.29 -28.95 -1.20
C LEU A 13 -2.61 -30.35 -0.66
N SER A 14 -3.81 -30.87 -0.92
CA SER A 14 -4.24 -32.19 -0.48
C SER A 14 -3.41 -33.31 -1.12
N GLU A 15 -3.23 -33.28 -2.45
CA GLU A 15 -2.46 -34.27 -3.22
C GLU A 15 -0.98 -34.28 -2.83
N ASN A 16 -0.43 -33.16 -2.34
CA ASN A 16 0.94 -33.05 -1.86
C ASN A 16 1.08 -33.26 -0.35
N GLY A 17 0.02 -33.70 0.33
CA GLY A 17 0.04 -34.10 1.74
C GLY A 17 0.19 -32.93 2.72
N PHE A 18 -0.31 -31.75 2.36
CA PHE A 18 -0.36 -30.61 3.28
C PHE A 18 -1.51 -30.77 4.30
N THR A 19 -1.25 -30.28 5.52
CA THR A 19 -2.22 -30.20 6.61
C THR A 19 -2.50 -28.72 6.91
N THR A 20 -3.77 -28.39 7.10
CA THR A 20 -4.15 -27.03 7.51
C THR A 20 -4.18 -26.90 9.04
N LEU A 21 -3.82 -25.72 9.54
CA LEU A 21 -3.74 -25.46 10.99
C LEU A 21 -4.91 -24.61 11.46
N SER A 22 -5.38 -24.89 12.69
CA SER A 22 -6.27 -24.00 13.43
C SER A 22 -5.50 -22.80 14.03
N ALA A 23 -6.23 -21.80 14.54
CA ALA A 23 -5.63 -20.67 15.22
C ALA A 23 -4.79 -21.07 16.43
N GLU A 24 -5.26 -22.07 17.21
CA GLU A 24 -4.56 -22.60 18.37
C GLU A 24 -3.27 -23.33 17.98
N GLN A 25 -3.30 -24.10 16.89
CA GLN A 25 -2.11 -24.80 16.37
C GLN A 25 -1.07 -23.82 15.84
N LEU A 26 -1.51 -22.76 15.13
CA LEU A 26 -0.63 -21.69 14.71
C LEU A 26 0.00 -20.98 15.92
N SER A 27 -0.81 -20.61 16.92
CA SER A 27 -0.29 -19.97 18.14
C SER A 27 0.70 -20.87 18.88
N ALA A 28 0.42 -22.18 18.98
CA ALA A 28 1.32 -23.15 19.59
C ALA A 28 2.67 -23.26 18.84
N PHE A 29 2.63 -23.22 17.50
CA PHE A 29 3.84 -23.19 16.67
C PHE A 29 4.69 -21.92 16.93
N LEU A 30 4.03 -20.77 17.05
CA LEU A 30 4.68 -19.50 17.39
C LEU A 30 5.23 -19.48 18.83
N GLU A 31 4.82 -20.42 19.69
CA GLU A 31 5.36 -20.67 21.03
C GLU A 31 6.48 -21.71 21.04
N GLY A 32 6.88 -22.22 19.87
CA GLY A 32 7.95 -23.22 19.76
C GLY A 32 7.47 -24.66 19.88
N LYS A 33 6.16 -24.94 19.75
CA LYS A 33 5.63 -26.32 19.74
C LYS A 33 5.61 -26.87 18.32
N ASN A 34 5.94 -28.14 18.17
CA ASN A 34 5.93 -28.81 16.89
C ASN A 34 4.49 -28.97 16.34
N ILE A 35 4.38 -28.86 15.04
CA ILE A 35 3.17 -29.08 14.23
C ILE A 35 3.46 -30.16 13.18
N PRO A 36 2.45 -30.73 12.50
CA PRO A 36 2.67 -31.65 11.39
C PRO A 36 3.59 -31.06 10.32
N ALA A 37 4.42 -31.88 9.70
CA ALA A 37 5.19 -31.46 8.53
C ALA A 37 4.24 -31.05 7.40
N LYS A 38 4.70 -30.16 6.51
CA LYS A 38 3.89 -29.60 5.43
C LYS A 38 2.57 -28.95 5.93
N SER A 39 2.67 -28.14 6.98
CA SER A 39 1.54 -27.39 7.48
C SER A 39 1.36 -26.06 6.74
N VAL A 40 0.12 -25.66 6.53
CA VAL A 40 -0.28 -24.39 5.93
C VAL A 40 -1.45 -23.80 6.70
N VAL A 41 -1.54 -22.47 6.74
CA VAL A 41 -2.72 -21.75 7.26
C VAL A 41 -3.51 -21.19 6.09
N LEU A 42 -4.76 -21.60 5.97
CA LEU A 42 -5.72 -20.94 5.06
C LEU A 42 -6.39 -19.80 5.81
N SER A 43 -6.37 -18.59 5.25
CA SER A 43 -6.98 -17.44 5.90
C SER A 43 -7.86 -16.64 4.94
N PHE A 44 -9.01 -16.20 5.43
CA PHE A 44 -10.00 -15.41 4.69
C PHE A 44 -10.43 -14.22 5.53
N ASP A 45 -10.45 -13.03 4.91
CA ASP A 45 -11.03 -11.84 5.53
C ASP A 45 -12.50 -11.74 5.12
N LEU A 46 -13.38 -11.79 6.11
CA LEU A 46 -14.81 -11.81 5.93
C LEU A 46 -15.40 -10.45 6.31
N GLY A 47 -15.61 -9.61 5.31
CA GLY A 47 -16.17 -8.28 5.53
C GLY A 47 -17.09 -7.81 4.41
N THR A 48 -16.67 -8.02 3.16
CA THR A 48 -17.38 -7.50 1.98
C THR A 48 -17.84 -8.60 1.03
N ALA A 49 -17.41 -9.85 1.25
CA ALA A 49 -17.76 -10.94 0.36
C ALA A 49 -19.18 -11.45 0.62
N GLU A 50 -19.82 -11.84 -0.45
CA GLU A 50 -21.20 -12.32 -0.41
C GLU A 50 -21.29 -13.71 0.26
N HIS A 51 -22.42 -13.97 0.94
CA HIS A 51 -22.72 -15.23 1.59
C HIS A 51 -22.49 -16.44 0.67
N ASP A 52 -22.91 -16.33 -0.59
CA ASP A 52 -22.82 -17.42 -1.56
C ASP A 52 -21.39 -17.84 -1.87
N ASP A 53 -20.43 -16.93 -1.79
CA ASP A 53 -19.01 -17.25 -1.99
C ASP A 53 -18.49 -18.19 -0.89
N TYR A 54 -18.91 -17.99 0.34
CA TYR A 54 -18.48 -18.82 1.45
C TYR A 54 -19.30 -20.10 1.58
N SER A 55 -20.63 -19.99 1.62
CA SER A 55 -21.53 -21.14 1.80
C SER A 55 -21.46 -22.13 0.65
N ASN A 56 -21.43 -21.65 -0.59
CA ASN A 56 -21.53 -22.49 -1.77
C ASN A 56 -20.18 -22.89 -2.36
N ASN A 57 -19.11 -22.11 -2.11
CA ASN A 57 -17.82 -22.35 -2.72
C ASN A 57 -16.72 -22.75 -1.72
N ILE A 58 -16.54 -22.02 -0.62
CA ILE A 58 -15.41 -22.24 0.30
C ILE A 58 -15.73 -23.38 1.28
N ILE A 59 -16.83 -23.33 1.99
CA ILE A 59 -17.19 -24.29 3.03
C ILE A 59 -17.31 -25.73 2.51
N PRO A 60 -18.00 -26.00 1.36
CA PRO A 60 -18.05 -27.34 0.80
C PRO A 60 -16.67 -27.91 0.44
N VAL A 61 -15.76 -27.06 -0.03
CA VAL A 61 -14.40 -27.46 -0.39
C VAL A 61 -13.58 -27.80 0.87
N LEU A 62 -13.63 -26.97 1.92
CA LEU A 62 -12.97 -27.25 3.19
C LEU A 62 -13.45 -28.60 3.76
N LYS A 63 -14.77 -28.88 3.68
CA LYS A 63 -15.37 -30.12 4.12
C LYS A 63 -14.90 -31.32 3.28
N GLN A 64 -14.88 -31.18 1.96
CA GLN A 64 -14.45 -32.24 1.03
C GLN A 64 -13.01 -32.68 1.27
N TYR A 65 -12.10 -31.74 1.52
CA TYR A 65 -10.69 -32.01 1.70
C TYR A 65 -10.25 -32.15 3.18
N HIS A 66 -11.20 -32.06 4.10
CA HIS A 66 -10.93 -32.07 5.55
C HIS A 66 -9.94 -30.98 5.98
N PHE A 67 -10.04 -29.80 5.36
CA PHE A 67 -9.22 -28.66 5.64
C PHE A 67 -9.90 -27.69 6.60
N HIS A 68 -9.09 -26.98 7.36
CA HIS A 68 -9.47 -25.93 8.31
C HIS A 68 -9.01 -24.58 7.80
N ALA A 69 -9.78 -23.52 8.06
CA ALA A 69 -9.41 -22.16 7.71
C ALA A 69 -9.63 -21.18 8.87
N LEU A 70 -8.88 -20.08 8.89
CA LEU A 70 -9.07 -18.96 9.80
C LEU A 70 -9.91 -17.89 9.08
N PHE A 71 -11.07 -17.57 9.65
CA PHE A 71 -11.96 -16.51 9.14
C PHE A 71 -11.80 -15.27 10.01
N PHE A 72 -11.21 -14.22 9.47
CA PHE A 72 -11.05 -12.94 10.12
C PHE A 72 -12.26 -12.05 9.82
N VAL A 73 -13.14 -11.89 10.80
CA VAL A 73 -14.44 -11.24 10.58
C VAL A 73 -14.43 -9.77 10.96
N VAL A 74 -15.03 -8.94 10.10
CA VAL A 74 -15.43 -7.57 10.42
C VAL A 74 -16.80 -7.66 11.10
N THR A 75 -16.84 -7.52 12.43
CA THR A 75 -18.01 -7.93 13.23
C THR A 75 -19.28 -7.18 12.91
N ASN A 76 -19.20 -5.94 12.47
CA ASN A 76 -20.36 -5.12 12.05
C ASN A 76 -20.94 -5.56 10.68
N MET A 77 -20.23 -6.39 9.92
CA MET A 77 -20.68 -6.91 8.63
C MET A 77 -21.29 -8.30 8.70
N ILE A 78 -21.30 -8.92 9.89
CA ILE A 78 -21.89 -10.24 10.12
C ILE A 78 -23.34 -10.05 10.62
N ASN A 79 -24.29 -10.65 9.93
CA ASN A 79 -25.70 -10.53 10.29
C ASN A 79 -26.07 -11.34 11.53
N ASP A 80 -26.99 -10.81 12.34
CA ASP A 80 -27.59 -11.55 13.46
C ASP A 80 -28.60 -12.61 12.98
N ALA A 81 -29.37 -12.30 11.93
CA ALA A 81 -30.31 -13.20 11.30
C ALA A 81 -29.79 -13.70 9.96
N CYS A 82 -29.87 -15.00 9.73
CA CYS A 82 -29.45 -15.63 8.48
C CYS A 82 -30.43 -15.35 7.33
N GLY A 83 -29.89 -15.35 6.08
CA GLY A 83 -30.68 -15.13 4.87
C GLY A 83 -31.01 -13.68 4.57
N MET A 84 -30.38 -12.73 5.25
CA MET A 84 -30.54 -11.30 4.99
C MET A 84 -29.37 -10.77 4.17
N GLU A 85 -29.67 -9.95 3.16
CA GLU A 85 -28.69 -9.16 2.38
C GLU A 85 -27.52 -9.95 1.76
N ASN A 86 -27.72 -11.25 1.49
CA ASN A 86 -26.64 -12.14 0.99
C ASN A 86 -25.33 -12.06 1.80
N LYS A 87 -25.45 -11.91 3.13
CA LYS A 87 -24.32 -11.86 4.07
C LYS A 87 -24.32 -13.06 5.00
N VAL A 88 -23.13 -13.48 5.39
CA VAL A 88 -22.94 -14.52 6.40
C VAL A 88 -23.52 -14.07 7.75
N CYS A 89 -24.13 -14.99 8.48
CA CYS A 89 -24.67 -14.75 9.82
C CYS A 89 -23.86 -15.47 10.90
N TRP A 90 -24.02 -15.01 12.17
CA TRP A 90 -23.31 -15.60 13.32
C TRP A 90 -23.62 -17.09 13.55
N ASN A 91 -24.84 -17.52 13.26
CA ASN A 91 -25.22 -18.93 13.41
C ASN A 91 -24.48 -19.82 12.40
N GLU A 92 -24.31 -19.39 11.16
CA GLU A 92 -23.56 -20.13 10.16
C GLU A 92 -22.08 -20.24 10.55
N LEU A 93 -21.46 -19.13 10.98
CA LEU A 93 -20.09 -19.14 11.48
C LEU A 93 -19.93 -20.12 12.65
N LYS A 94 -20.92 -20.14 13.57
CA LYS A 94 -20.91 -21.05 14.71
C LYS A 94 -21.05 -22.51 14.27
N ASP A 95 -21.93 -22.78 13.32
CA ASP A 95 -22.13 -24.14 12.79
C ASP A 95 -20.89 -24.64 12.05
N TRP A 96 -20.25 -23.82 11.23
CA TRP A 96 -19.01 -24.16 10.52
C TRP A 96 -17.84 -24.38 11.50
N SER A 97 -17.77 -23.55 12.55
CA SER A 97 -16.76 -23.70 13.61
C SER A 97 -16.97 -24.96 14.43
N ASN A 98 -18.24 -25.30 14.78
CA ASN A 98 -18.57 -26.53 15.50
C ASN A 98 -18.28 -27.81 14.68
N GLN A 99 -18.31 -27.72 13.35
CA GLN A 99 -17.91 -28.80 12.45
C GLN A 99 -16.37 -28.90 12.31
N GLY A 100 -15.61 -28.02 12.94
CA GLY A 100 -14.14 -28.02 12.85
C GLY A 100 -13.60 -27.48 11.53
N LEU A 101 -14.43 -26.79 10.73
CA LEU A 101 -14.05 -26.28 9.43
C LEU A 101 -13.33 -24.92 9.50
N ILE A 102 -13.65 -24.11 10.51
CA ILE A 102 -13.09 -22.77 10.66
C ILE A 102 -12.77 -22.40 12.11
N SER A 103 -11.78 -21.51 12.27
CA SER A 103 -11.62 -20.66 13.46
C SER A 103 -12.10 -19.24 13.12
N VAL A 104 -12.95 -18.66 13.97
CA VAL A 104 -13.42 -17.28 13.79
C VAL A 104 -12.52 -16.35 14.57
N GLU A 105 -11.81 -15.47 13.87
CA GLU A 105 -10.82 -14.55 14.38
C GLU A 105 -11.23 -13.11 14.02
N SER A 106 -10.49 -12.10 14.47
CA SER A 106 -10.90 -10.71 14.38
C SER A 106 -10.28 -9.93 13.23
N HIS A 107 -11.11 -9.12 12.53
CA HIS A 107 -10.70 -8.11 11.56
C HIS A 107 -11.22 -6.71 11.94
N GLY A 108 -11.45 -6.47 13.24
CA GLY A 108 -12.04 -5.24 13.76
C GLY A 108 -13.57 -5.21 13.73
N VAL A 109 -14.13 -4.08 14.15
CA VAL A 109 -15.59 -3.83 14.08
C VAL A 109 -15.97 -3.20 12.74
N TYR A 110 -15.24 -2.14 12.34
CA TYR A 110 -15.58 -1.27 11.22
C TYR A 110 -14.57 -1.31 10.09
N HIS A 111 -13.58 -2.18 10.14
CA HIS A 111 -12.51 -2.30 9.15
C HIS A 111 -11.72 -0.99 8.95
N PRO A 112 -11.32 -0.25 10.00
CA PRO A 112 -10.57 0.98 9.84
C PRO A 112 -9.11 0.69 9.46
N ASP A 113 -8.45 1.65 8.80
CA ASP A 113 -7.00 1.60 8.59
C ASP A 113 -6.25 1.88 9.90
N TYR A 114 -5.63 0.85 10.46
CA TYR A 114 -4.91 0.91 11.74
C TYR A 114 -3.64 1.77 11.70
N ALA A 115 -3.16 2.16 10.53
CA ALA A 115 -2.09 3.14 10.43
C ALA A 115 -2.59 4.59 10.55
N THR A 116 -3.91 4.82 10.44
CA THR A 116 -4.49 6.17 10.37
C THR A 116 -5.28 6.57 11.61
N ILE A 117 -5.82 5.60 12.35
CA ILE A 117 -6.61 5.85 13.56
C ILE A 117 -5.72 5.89 14.82
N THR A 118 -6.21 6.59 15.85
CA THR A 118 -5.48 6.72 17.12
C THR A 118 -5.41 5.41 17.91
N ALA A 119 -4.46 5.30 18.82
CA ALA A 119 -4.34 4.13 19.70
C ALA A 119 -5.60 3.88 20.55
N VAL A 120 -6.37 4.91 20.87
CA VAL A 120 -7.66 4.80 21.58
C VAL A 120 -8.69 4.15 20.66
N GLU A 121 -8.83 4.64 19.43
CA GLU A 121 -9.74 4.07 18.42
C GLU A 121 -9.35 2.63 18.05
N GLN A 122 -8.06 2.35 17.87
CA GLN A 122 -7.55 0.98 17.64
C GLN A 122 -7.96 0.05 18.79
N ARG A 123 -7.78 0.49 20.04
CA ARG A 123 -8.16 -0.29 21.22
C ARG A 123 -9.66 -0.51 21.31
N GLN A 124 -10.45 0.51 20.99
CA GLN A 124 -11.90 0.43 20.99
C GLN A 124 -12.39 -0.53 19.90
N ASP A 125 -11.92 -0.39 18.67
CA ASP A 125 -12.34 -1.22 17.53
C ASP A 125 -11.94 -2.69 17.75
N ALA A 126 -10.67 -3.00 17.95
CA ALA A 126 -10.19 -4.37 18.13
C ALA A 126 -10.71 -5.00 19.43
N GLY A 127 -10.80 -4.22 20.53
CA GLY A 127 -11.30 -4.69 21.81
C GLY A 127 -12.79 -5.02 21.75
N THR A 128 -13.59 -4.16 21.13
CA THR A 128 -15.04 -4.41 20.91
C THR A 128 -15.27 -5.61 19.99
N ALA A 129 -14.50 -5.72 18.89
CA ALA A 129 -14.58 -6.89 18.00
C ALA A 129 -14.32 -8.20 18.77
N ARG A 130 -13.27 -8.21 19.62
CA ARG A 130 -12.94 -9.37 20.46
C ARG A 130 -14.08 -9.76 21.40
N GLN A 131 -14.74 -8.78 22.01
CA GLN A 131 -15.90 -9.00 22.90
C GLN A 131 -17.11 -9.55 22.13
N ILE A 132 -17.43 -8.95 20.97
CA ILE A 132 -18.54 -9.41 20.11
C ILE A 132 -18.32 -10.87 19.68
N ILE A 133 -17.13 -11.19 19.15
CA ILE A 133 -16.82 -12.57 18.72
C ILE A 133 -16.93 -13.53 19.91
N THR A 134 -16.39 -13.17 21.08
CA THR A 134 -16.48 -14.00 22.29
C THR A 134 -17.93 -14.28 22.66
N GLN A 135 -18.79 -13.26 22.65
CA GLN A 135 -20.21 -13.39 22.97
C GLN A 135 -20.96 -14.25 21.95
N LYS A 136 -20.73 -14.00 20.65
CA LYS A 136 -21.44 -14.69 19.56
C LYS A 136 -20.99 -16.14 19.38
N MET A 137 -19.69 -16.39 19.46
CA MET A 137 -19.09 -17.69 19.19
C MET A 137 -18.94 -18.59 20.45
N GLY A 138 -18.96 -17.99 21.64
CA GLY A 138 -18.63 -18.69 22.90
C GLY A 138 -17.15 -19.01 23.05
N ARG A 139 -16.29 -18.48 22.16
CA ARG A 139 -14.83 -18.66 22.13
C ARG A 139 -14.17 -17.30 21.86
N THR A 140 -13.16 -17.00 22.64
CA THR A 140 -12.41 -15.74 22.47
C THR A 140 -11.44 -15.87 21.28
N PRO A 141 -11.48 -14.95 20.31
CA PRO A 141 -10.52 -14.94 19.22
C PRO A 141 -9.12 -14.66 19.73
N ILE A 142 -8.13 -15.34 19.17
CA ILE A 142 -6.71 -15.18 19.53
C ILE A 142 -5.88 -14.58 18.40
N GLY A 143 -6.40 -14.56 17.18
CA GLY A 143 -5.78 -13.96 16.00
C GLY A 143 -6.43 -12.64 15.61
N PHE A 144 -5.63 -11.74 15.06
CA PHE A 144 -6.06 -10.49 14.47
C PHE A 144 -5.50 -10.38 13.04
N ALA A 145 -6.28 -9.90 12.08
CA ALA A 145 -5.77 -9.47 10.79
C ALA A 145 -5.92 -7.95 10.68
N PHE A 146 -4.85 -7.26 10.31
CA PHE A 146 -4.91 -5.82 10.13
C PHE A 146 -5.70 -5.48 8.87
N PRO A 147 -6.78 -4.67 8.95
CA PRO A 147 -7.45 -4.14 7.78
C PRO A 147 -6.46 -3.46 6.83
N PHE A 148 -6.62 -3.72 5.52
CA PHE A 148 -5.74 -3.21 4.46
C PHE A 148 -4.26 -3.61 4.58
N ASP A 149 -3.92 -4.59 5.43
CA ASP A 149 -2.53 -4.89 5.82
C ASP A 149 -1.77 -3.63 6.32
N SER A 150 -2.50 -2.64 6.82
CA SER A 150 -2.02 -1.30 7.17
C SER A 150 -2.02 -1.10 8.68
N PHE A 151 -0.84 -0.83 9.26
CA PHE A 151 -0.68 -0.65 10.70
C PHE A 151 0.65 0.05 11.03
N THR A 152 0.76 0.51 12.26
CA THR A 152 2.00 1.05 12.85
C THR A 152 2.54 0.08 13.91
N THR A 153 3.79 0.25 14.32
CA THR A 153 4.33 -0.46 15.49
C THR A 153 3.52 -0.18 16.75
N GLY A 154 2.95 1.02 16.88
CA GLY A 154 2.02 1.37 17.95
C GLY A 154 0.73 0.54 17.91
N ALA A 155 0.15 0.33 16.72
CA ALA A 155 -1.03 -0.51 16.54
C ALA A 155 -0.74 -1.97 16.96
N VAL A 156 0.43 -2.51 16.63
CA VAL A 156 0.87 -3.84 17.09
C VAL A 156 0.87 -3.92 18.62
N GLN A 157 1.40 -2.89 19.32
CA GLN A 157 1.40 -2.88 20.77
C GLN A 157 -0.04 -2.82 21.35
N VAL A 158 -0.94 -2.11 20.69
CA VAL A 158 -2.36 -2.09 21.05
C VAL A 158 -2.97 -3.48 20.93
N ILE A 159 -2.83 -4.16 19.79
CA ILE A 159 -3.36 -5.51 19.54
C ILE A 159 -2.81 -6.50 20.58
N LYS A 160 -1.50 -6.45 20.84
CA LYS A 160 -0.87 -7.25 21.89
C LYS A 160 -1.47 -6.97 23.27
N SER A 161 -1.68 -5.71 23.63
CA SER A 161 -2.22 -5.31 24.94
C SER A 161 -3.67 -5.73 25.17
N ILE A 162 -4.46 -5.92 24.11
CA ILE A 162 -5.85 -6.42 24.14
C ILE A 162 -5.88 -7.92 24.43
N GLY A 163 -4.76 -8.63 24.17
CA GLY A 163 -4.62 -10.06 24.44
C GLY A 163 -4.82 -10.96 23.20
N TYR A 164 -4.70 -10.41 21.98
CA TYR A 164 -4.48 -11.24 20.81
C TYR A 164 -3.10 -11.90 20.88
N GLN A 165 -2.98 -13.12 20.39
CA GLN A 165 -1.74 -13.92 20.50
C GLN A 165 -0.89 -13.83 19.25
N PHE A 166 -1.49 -13.53 18.10
CA PHE A 166 -0.81 -13.28 16.83
C PHE A 166 -1.58 -12.32 15.95
N ALA A 167 -0.90 -11.74 14.95
CA ALA A 167 -1.58 -10.93 13.94
C ALA A 167 -1.01 -11.20 12.54
N LEU A 168 -1.91 -11.22 11.56
CA LEU A 168 -1.59 -11.28 10.15
C LEU A 168 -1.37 -9.85 9.64
N ALA A 169 -0.26 -9.64 8.97
CA ALA A 169 0.22 -8.33 8.56
C ALA A 169 0.51 -8.28 7.05
N GLY A 170 -0.16 -9.12 6.28
CA GLY A 170 -0.04 -9.19 4.84
C GLY A 170 1.39 -9.43 4.36
N ASN A 171 1.85 -8.61 3.44
CA ASN A 171 3.12 -8.80 2.74
C ASN A 171 4.30 -8.02 3.37
N THR A 172 4.32 -7.88 4.69
CA THR A 172 5.28 -7.04 5.42
C THR A 172 6.68 -7.63 5.58
N ARG A 173 6.85 -8.92 5.29
CA ARG A 173 8.14 -9.62 5.37
C ARG A 173 8.62 -10.04 3.99
N THR A 174 9.92 -9.92 3.74
CA THR A 174 10.58 -10.48 2.55
C THR A 174 10.64 -12.01 2.60
N ASP A 175 10.82 -12.55 3.79
CA ASP A 175 10.62 -13.94 4.13
C ASP A 175 9.13 -14.17 4.41
N ARG A 176 8.49 -15.00 3.61
CA ARG A 176 7.06 -15.31 3.67
C ARG A 176 6.74 -16.55 4.49
N SER A 177 7.75 -17.20 5.03
CA SER A 177 7.60 -18.35 5.90
C SER A 177 7.36 -17.91 7.34
N VAL A 178 6.62 -18.73 8.07
CA VAL A 178 6.45 -18.59 9.51
C VAL A 178 7.31 -19.64 10.18
N HIS A 179 8.19 -19.23 11.09
CA HIS A 179 9.16 -20.10 11.72
C HIS A 179 8.73 -20.53 13.13
N LEU A 180 9.22 -21.68 13.56
CA LEU A 180 8.98 -22.21 14.90
C LEU A 180 9.47 -21.20 15.95
N GLY A 181 8.57 -20.78 16.85
CA GLY A 181 8.89 -19.80 17.87
C GLY A 181 9.09 -18.37 17.34
N ASP A 182 8.48 -18.05 16.20
CA ASP A 182 8.66 -16.77 15.52
C ASP A 182 8.38 -15.59 16.46
N ALA A 183 9.43 -14.78 16.68
CA ALA A 183 9.35 -13.60 17.53
C ALA A 183 8.43 -12.53 16.97
N ASP A 184 8.28 -12.49 15.64
CA ASP A 184 7.46 -11.52 14.92
C ASP A 184 6.01 -11.98 14.75
N ARG A 185 5.48 -12.70 15.76
CA ARG A 185 4.12 -13.27 15.74
C ARG A 185 2.99 -12.27 15.44
N TYR A 186 3.24 -10.97 15.53
CA TYR A 186 2.30 -9.91 15.20
C TYR A 186 2.54 -9.30 13.82
N PHE A 187 3.46 -9.87 13.04
CA PHE A 187 3.82 -9.48 11.67
C PHE A 187 3.81 -10.69 10.74
N LEU A 188 2.87 -11.63 10.95
CA LEU A 188 2.85 -12.84 10.17
C LEU A 188 2.54 -12.54 8.71
N PRO A 189 3.35 -13.03 7.77
CA PRO A 189 3.16 -12.78 6.35
C PRO A 189 1.96 -13.56 5.81
N ARG A 190 1.37 -13.05 4.74
CA ARG A 190 0.33 -13.73 3.96
C ARG A 190 0.79 -13.90 2.52
N VAL A 191 0.47 -15.03 1.92
CA VAL A 191 0.58 -15.26 0.48
C VAL A 191 -0.82 -15.13 -0.11
N TYR A 192 -0.98 -14.25 -1.10
CA TYR A 192 -2.24 -14.05 -1.78
C TYR A 192 -2.19 -14.76 -3.14
N PRO A 193 -2.77 -15.97 -3.27
CA PRO A 193 -2.74 -16.76 -4.49
C PRO A 193 -3.83 -16.30 -5.46
N TYR A 194 -3.58 -15.23 -6.21
CA TYR A 194 -4.54 -14.73 -7.20
C TYR A 194 -4.59 -15.55 -8.49
N SER A 195 -5.73 -15.45 -9.18
CA SER A 195 -6.30 -16.40 -10.12
C SER A 195 -5.61 -16.55 -11.47
N ASN A 196 -4.56 -15.82 -11.80
CA ASN A 196 -3.91 -16.00 -13.09
C ASN A 196 -2.45 -15.55 -13.12
N PRO A 197 -1.48 -16.47 -13.06
CA PRO A 197 -0.06 -16.12 -13.13
C PRO A 197 0.34 -15.47 -14.46
N LYS A 198 -0.47 -15.58 -15.52
CA LYS A 198 -0.23 -14.92 -16.81
C LYS A 198 -0.74 -13.47 -16.83
N ILE A 199 -1.77 -13.16 -16.04
CA ILE A 199 -2.34 -11.82 -15.97
C ILE A 199 -1.67 -11.00 -14.84
N TYR A 200 -1.16 -11.65 -13.79
CA TYR A 200 -0.57 -11.00 -12.61
C TYR A 200 0.84 -11.50 -12.29
N PRO A 201 1.81 -11.44 -13.23
CA PRO A 201 3.15 -11.99 -12.99
C PRO A 201 3.98 -11.21 -11.95
N VAL A 202 3.52 -10.04 -11.52
CA VAL A 202 4.30 -9.11 -10.67
C VAL A 202 3.69 -8.94 -9.27
N ILE A 203 2.52 -9.51 -9.01
CA ILE A 203 1.81 -9.33 -7.74
C ILE A 203 2.45 -10.20 -6.66
N TYR A 204 2.89 -9.57 -5.58
CA TYR A 204 3.47 -10.18 -4.37
C TYR A 204 4.84 -10.86 -4.55
N GLY A 205 5.72 -10.35 -5.42
CA GLY A 205 7.06 -10.89 -5.62
C GLY A 205 7.08 -12.33 -6.15
N THR A 206 5.98 -12.78 -6.75
CA THR A 206 5.80 -14.13 -7.27
C THR A 206 6.06 -14.21 -8.75
N SER A 207 6.75 -13.21 -9.34
CA SER A 207 6.97 -13.05 -10.77
C SER A 207 7.09 -14.39 -11.53
N GLY A 208 6.01 -14.82 -12.19
CA GLY A 208 5.99 -16.01 -13.01
C GLY A 208 6.01 -17.36 -12.27
N LYS A 209 5.96 -17.41 -10.93
CA LYS A 209 5.90 -18.67 -10.19
C LYS A 209 4.48 -19.23 -10.18
N THR A 210 4.36 -20.53 -10.38
CA THR A 210 3.13 -21.29 -10.16
C THR A 210 2.88 -21.46 -8.65
N PHE A 211 1.68 -21.88 -8.27
CA PHE A 211 1.33 -22.08 -6.84
C PHE A 211 2.27 -23.09 -6.14
N ASP A 212 2.59 -24.20 -6.80
CA ASP A 212 3.55 -25.19 -6.33
C ASP A 212 4.96 -24.62 -6.18
N GLN A 213 5.40 -23.76 -7.09
CA GLN A 213 6.69 -23.09 -7.01
C GLN A 213 6.74 -22.07 -5.86
N LEU A 214 5.61 -21.44 -5.53
CA LEU A 214 5.50 -20.55 -4.39
C LEU A 214 5.67 -21.29 -3.06
N ILE A 215 4.97 -22.41 -2.92
CA ILE A 215 4.99 -23.22 -1.70
C ILE A 215 6.31 -23.99 -1.57
N SER A 216 6.90 -24.47 -2.68
CA SER A 216 8.15 -25.25 -2.67
C SER A 216 9.41 -24.38 -2.54
N SER A 217 9.39 -23.12 -3.00
CA SER A 217 10.59 -22.26 -2.94
C SER A 217 10.99 -21.87 -1.51
N ASP A 218 10.05 -21.89 -0.58
CA ASP A 218 10.34 -21.60 0.82
C ASP A 218 10.98 -22.80 1.54
N SER A 219 10.80 -24.03 1.03
CA SER A 219 11.43 -25.23 1.59
C SER A 219 12.91 -25.37 1.23
N ALA A 220 13.38 -24.73 0.18
CA ALA A 220 14.77 -24.79 -0.28
C ALA A 220 15.70 -23.80 0.44
N VAL A 221 15.15 -22.81 1.16
CA VAL A 221 15.94 -21.78 1.87
C VAL A 221 16.51 -22.30 3.20
N GLN A 222 16.02 -23.42 3.73
CA GLN A 222 16.55 -23.99 4.97
C GLN A 222 17.96 -24.62 4.83
N SER A 223 18.48 -24.84 3.61
CA SER A 223 19.81 -25.41 3.42
C SER A 223 20.90 -24.41 2.97
N ALA A 224 20.57 -23.15 2.76
CA ALA A 224 21.50 -22.13 2.28
C ALA A 224 21.77 -20.99 3.29
N ALA A 225 21.48 -21.19 4.57
CA ALA A 225 21.80 -20.23 5.62
C ALA A 225 23.25 -20.39 6.11
N THR A 226 24.19 -20.35 5.15
CA THR A 226 25.61 -20.12 5.48
C THR A 226 26.16 -19.08 4.51
N ALA A 227 26.48 -17.91 5.09
CA ALA A 227 27.26 -16.83 4.52
C ALA A 227 26.59 -15.95 3.45
N ILE A 228 25.78 -15.00 3.88
CA ILE A 228 25.72 -13.71 3.22
C ILE A 228 26.64 -12.77 4.00
N PRO A 229 27.66 -12.15 3.38
CA PRO A 229 28.43 -11.12 4.04
C PRO A 229 27.50 -9.95 4.36
N GLN A 230 27.50 -9.55 5.60
CA GLN A 230 26.92 -8.30 6.05
C GLN A 230 27.64 -7.17 5.31
N GLU A 231 27.03 -6.67 4.23
CA GLU A 231 27.44 -5.37 3.71
C GLU A 231 27.03 -4.31 4.73
N THR A 232 28.00 -3.87 5.49
CA THR A 232 27.92 -2.61 6.24
C THR A 232 27.49 -1.51 5.28
N PRO A 233 26.56 -0.65 5.65
CA PRO A 233 26.22 0.50 4.83
C PRO A 233 27.45 1.41 4.75
N SER A 234 28.19 1.27 3.66
CA SER A 234 29.28 2.17 3.31
C SER A 234 28.68 3.40 2.65
N GLY A 235 28.79 4.50 3.37
CA GLY A 235 28.79 5.83 2.79
C GLY A 235 27.44 6.32 2.29
N THR A 236 26.81 7.16 3.09
CA THR A 236 25.87 8.20 2.65
C THR A 236 26.47 8.97 1.48
N VAL A 237 26.14 8.54 0.25
CA VAL A 237 26.29 9.40 -0.92
C VAL A 237 25.01 10.24 -0.98
N THR A 238 25.00 11.34 -0.28
CA THR A 238 24.06 12.44 -0.55
C THR A 238 24.30 12.88 -1.98
N PRO A 239 23.33 12.86 -2.91
CA PRO A 239 23.45 13.50 -4.19
C PRO A 239 23.41 15.00 -3.94
N GLN A 240 24.54 15.59 -3.72
CA GLN A 240 24.66 17.02 -3.53
C GLN A 240 24.81 17.63 -4.92
N ALA A 241 23.71 18.14 -5.51
CA ALA A 241 23.84 19.23 -6.46
C ALA A 241 24.67 20.31 -5.76
N SER A 242 25.71 20.82 -6.40
CA SER A 242 26.58 21.78 -5.74
C SER A 242 25.72 22.96 -5.27
N ALA A 243 25.96 23.49 -4.09
CA ALA A 243 25.22 24.65 -3.58
C ALA A 243 25.23 25.82 -4.58
N THR A 244 26.26 25.88 -5.43
CA THR A 244 26.42 26.83 -6.52
C THR A 244 25.37 26.62 -7.63
N ASP A 245 25.09 25.37 -8.02
CA ASP A 245 24.12 25.07 -9.09
C ASP A 245 22.68 25.35 -8.62
N THR A 246 22.37 25.03 -7.37
CA THR A 246 21.06 25.30 -6.75
C THR A 246 20.80 26.81 -6.68
N GLN A 247 21.78 27.61 -6.27
CA GLN A 247 21.67 29.07 -6.18
C GLN A 247 21.54 29.73 -7.56
N ALA A 248 22.26 29.25 -8.56
CA ALA A 248 22.16 29.73 -9.95
C ALA A 248 20.78 29.45 -10.54
N TYR A 249 20.19 28.25 -10.25
CA TYR A 249 18.83 27.88 -10.67
C TYR A 249 17.82 28.86 -10.07
N ILE A 250 17.85 29.12 -8.76
CA ILE A 250 16.94 30.04 -8.07
C ILE A 250 17.03 31.46 -8.63
N GLN A 251 18.23 31.95 -8.87
CA GLN A 251 18.46 33.31 -9.44
C GLN A 251 17.86 33.41 -10.84
N SER A 252 18.03 32.38 -11.67
CA SER A 252 17.42 32.32 -13.00
C SER A 252 15.92 32.29 -12.93
N CYS A 253 15.34 31.47 -12.03
CA CYS A 253 13.92 31.39 -11.80
C CYS A 253 13.31 32.70 -11.30
N THR A 254 13.99 33.44 -10.45
CA THR A 254 13.55 34.77 -10.00
C THR A 254 13.36 35.73 -11.18
N LYS A 255 14.32 35.74 -12.13
CA LYS A 255 14.25 36.55 -13.34
C LYS A 255 13.13 36.11 -14.28
N ILE A 256 12.98 34.80 -14.46
CA ILE A 256 11.94 34.21 -15.34
C ILE A 256 10.53 34.53 -14.81
N ASN A 257 10.31 34.43 -13.50
CA ASN A 257 9.01 34.73 -12.89
C ASN A 257 8.62 36.22 -12.98
N GLN A 258 9.57 37.11 -13.20
CA GLN A 258 9.33 38.55 -13.44
C GLN A 258 8.99 38.89 -14.89
N MET A 259 9.13 37.91 -15.82
CA MET A 259 8.83 38.15 -17.24
C MET A 259 7.34 38.29 -17.47
N VAL A 260 6.92 39.42 -18.03
CA VAL A 260 5.50 39.72 -18.34
C VAL A 260 5.02 38.96 -19.56
N ASN A 261 5.89 38.81 -20.58
CA ASN A 261 5.53 38.06 -21.78
C ASN A 261 5.54 36.56 -21.54
N ALA A 262 4.42 35.90 -21.78
CA ALA A 262 4.28 34.46 -21.54
C ALA A 262 5.15 33.60 -22.48
N GLN A 263 5.33 34.04 -23.74
CA GLN A 263 6.16 33.30 -24.69
C GLN A 263 7.65 33.38 -24.34
N ASP A 264 8.15 34.61 -23.98
CA ASP A 264 9.51 34.80 -23.56
C ASP A 264 9.80 33.99 -22.30
N ARG A 265 8.84 33.93 -21.36
CA ARG A 265 8.94 33.12 -20.15
C ARG A 265 9.05 31.61 -20.47
N LEU A 266 8.18 31.09 -21.33
CA LEU A 266 8.21 29.67 -21.73
C LEU A 266 9.51 29.33 -22.48
N HIS A 267 10.00 30.25 -23.30
CA HIS A 267 11.29 30.09 -23.99
C HIS A 267 12.45 30.05 -22.97
N ALA A 268 12.44 30.96 -21.99
CA ALA A 268 13.45 30.99 -20.93
C ALA A 268 13.40 29.72 -20.05
N LEU A 269 12.23 29.23 -19.70
CA LEU A 269 12.03 27.96 -18.99
C LEU A 269 12.60 26.79 -19.79
N ALA A 270 12.31 26.71 -21.10
CA ALA A 270 12.81 25.63 -21.95
C ALA A 270 14.33 25.57 -22.05
N ASN A 271 15.03 26.73 -21.83
CA ASN A 271 16.45 26.82 -21.83
C ASN A 271 17.10 26.86 -20.43
N LEU A 272 16.31 26.71 -19.37
CA LEU A 272 16.80 26.63 -18.01
C LEU A 272 17.56 25.32 -17.81
N PRO A 273 18.86 25.34 -17.44
CA PRO A 273 19.63 24.13 -17.27
C PRO A 273 19.13 23.34 -16.08
N LEU A 274 18.55 22.16 -16.35
CA LEU A 274 18.14 21.18 -15.37
C LEU A 274 18.53 19.80 -15.90
N SER A 275 19.45 19.15 -15.20
CA SER A 275 19.74 17.74 -15.42
C SER A 275 18.76 16.89 -14.59
N THR A 276 18.52 15.67 -15.05
CA THR A 276 17.70 14.76 -14.25
C THR A 276 18.44 14.27 -13.01
N ASP A 277 17.73 14.22 -11.88
CA ASP A 277 18.25 13.64 -10.63
C ASP A 277 18.19 12.11 -10.61
N ILE A 278 17.45 11.50 -11.56
CA ILE A 278 17.26 10.05 -11.63
C ILE A 278 18.57 9.37 -12.02
N SER A 279 18.94 8.34 -11.25
CA SER A 279 20.18 7.59 -11.47
C SER A 279 20.24 6.93 -12.86
N ALA A 280 21.45 6.81 -13.43
CA ALA A 280 21.65 6.14 -14.72
C ALA A 280 21.12 4.68 -14.70
N GLN A 281 21.26 3.99 -13.56
CA GLN A 281 20.73 2.64 -13.39
C GLN A 281 19.22 2.61 -13.52
N THR A 282 18.50 3.55 -12.92
CA THR A 282 17.03 3.62 -13.03
C THR A 282 16.62 4.07 -14.43
N GLN A 283 17.30 5.04 -15.04
CA GLN A 283 17.02 5.48 -16.41
C GLN A 283 17.12 4.33 -17.42
N SER A 284 18.09 3.42 -17.27
CA SER A 284 18.22 2.24 -18.14
C SER A 284 17.09 1.22 -18.02
N ARG A 285 16.30 1.28 -16.95
CA ARG A 285 15.15 0.39 -16.67
C ARG A 285 13.82 0.99 -17.04
N LEU A 286 13.76 2.30 -17.24
CA LEU A 286 12.56 2.99 -17.68
C LEU A 286 12.24 2.63 -19.15
N SER A 287 10.96 2.44 -19.45
CA SER A 287 10.49 2.19 -20.83
C SER A 287 10.65 3.39 -21.75
N LYS A 288 10.77 4.59 -21.16
CA LYS A 288 10.92 5.87 -21.86
C LYS A 288 11.96 6.75 -21.15
N PRO A 289 12.73 7.56 -21.91
CA PRO A 289 13.66 8.50 -21.30
C PRO A 289 12.92 9.59 -20.51
N VAL A 290 13.53 10.06 -19.44
CA VAL A 290 12.98 11.17 -18.64
C VAL A 290 13.01 12.46 -19.46
N ILE A 291 11.92 13.20 -19.45
CA ILE A 291 11.82 14.51 -20.10
C ILE A 291 11.91 15.60 -19.04
N VAL A 292 12.81 16.56 -19.26
CA VAL A 292 12.97 17.72 -18.37
C VAL A 292 12.07 18.85 -18.84
N LYS A 293 11.19 19.34 -17.93
CA LYS A 293 10.25 20.45 -18.16
C LYS A 293 10.26 21.40 -16.97
N PRO A 294 11.26 22.31 -16.86
CA PRO A 294 11.50 23.09 -15.66
C PRO A 294 10.29 23.93 -15.21
N SER A 295 10.13 24.02 -13.89
CA SER A 295 9.25 24.96 -13.20
C SER A 295 10.09 25.91 -12.34
N CYS A 296 9.71 27.16 -12.30
CA CYS A 296 10.32 28.18 -11.45
C CYS A 296 9.56 28.46 -10.15
N ASN A 297 8.58 27.62 -9.81
CA ASN A 297 7.88 27.67 -8.53
C ASN A 297 8.64 26.82 -7.51
N VAL A 298 9.73 27.36 -6.99
CA VAL A 298 10.71 26.66 -6.16
C VAL A 298 11.13 27.51 -4.96
N ILE A 299 11.58 26.84 -3.91
CA ILE A 299 12.17 27.44 -2.73
C ILE A 299 13.45 26.69 -2.33
N ALA A 300 14.43 27.39 -1.79
CA ALA A 300 15.66 26.77 -1.28
C ALA A 300 15.41 25.94 -0.02
N GLY A 301 16.28 24.97 0.23
CA GLY A 301 16.39 24.30 1.52
C GLY A 301 15.60 23.00 1.65
N ASN A 302 15.21 22.36 0.55
CA ASN A 302 14.62 21.00 0.64
C ASN A 302 15.68 19.97 1.05
N VAL A 303 15.35 19.22 2.09
CA VAL A 303 16.11 18.06 2.54
C VAL A 303 15.13 16.87 2.56
N PRO A 304 14.99 16.15 1.44
CA PRO A 304 13.99 15.08 1.32
C PRO A 304 14.14 14.01 2.39
N ARG A 305 13.07 13.82 3.17
CA ARG A 305 12.91 12.77 4.16
C ARG A 305 11.70 11.88 3.85
N GLY A 306 10.89 12.30 2.87
CA GLY A 306 9.71 11.58 2.43
C GLY A 306 9.36 11.83 0.98
N ILE A 307 8.41 11.08 0.48
CA ILE A 307 7.82 11.23 -0.85
C ILE A 307 6.32 11.42 -0.68
N VAL A 308 5.76 12.44 -1.32
CA VAL A 308 4.31 12.69 -1.32
C VAL A 308 3.76 12.43 -2.72
N LEU A 309 2.78 11.53 -2.79
CA LEU A 309 2.12 11.12 -4.02
C LEU A 309 0.80 11.89 -4.19
N HIS A 310 0.56 12.37 -5.41
CA HIS A 310 -0.58 13.17 -5.79
C HIS A 310 -1.28 12.62 -7.03
N ALA A 311 -2.49 13.09 -7.29
CA ALA A 311 -3.19 12.97 -8.58
C ALA A 311 -3.47 14.36 -9.13
N THR A 312 -3.13 14.60 -10.39
CA THR A 312 -3.22 15.92 -11.02
C THR A 312 -4.67 16.43 -11.11
N ARG A 313 -5.66 15.54 -11.16
CA ARG A 313 -7.08 15.84 -11.41
C ARG A 313 -7.29 16.59 -12.74
N GLY A 314 -6.47 16.25 -13.74
CA GLY A 314 -6.47 16.90 -15.04
C GLY A 314 -5.51 16.24 -16.03
N THR A 315 -5.31 16.90 -17.16
CA THR A 315 -4.43 16.41 -18.22
C THR A 315 -2.98 16.82 -17.97
N LEU A 316 -2.04 16.05 -18.54
CA LEU A 316 -0.60 16.36 -18.51
C LEU A 316 -0.31 17.80 -18.97
N VAL A 317 -0.89 18.21 -20.10
CA VAL A 317 -0.64 19.54 -20.69
C VAL A 317 -1.11 20.66 -19.76
N ALA A 318 -2.28 20.51 -19.16
CA ALA A 318 -2.82 21.48 -18.21
C ALA A 318 -1.93 21.55 -16.95
N THR A 319 -1.50 20.42 -16.41
CA THR A 319 -0.66 20.37 -15.21
C THR A 319 0.72 20.98 -15.45
N ILE A 320 1.39 20.64 -16.55
CA ILE A 320 2.68 21.29 -16.91
C ILE A 320 2.48 22.79 -17.09
N GLY A 321 1.41 23.18 -17.81
CA GLY A 321 1.10 24.59 -18.05
C GLY A 321 0.85 25.38 -16.78
N GLU A 322 0.15 24.79 -15.79
CA GLU A 322 -0.07 25.38 -14.47
C GLU A 322 1.25 25.53 -13.71
N PHE A 323 2.04 24.45 -13.60
CA PHE A 323 3.30 24.46 -12.84
C PHE A 323 4.36 25.41 -13.42
N GLN A 324 4.19 25.83 -14.65
CA GLN A 324 5.05 26.82 -15.32
C GLN A 324 4.52 28.26 -15.22
N GLN A 325 3.33 28.50 -14.62
CA GLN A 325 2.88 29.87 -14.32
C GLN A 325 3.58 30.42 -13.08
N PRO A 326 3.89 31.72 -13.03
CA PRO A 326 4.46 32.33 -11.83
C PRO A 326 3.54 32.19 -10.61
N ASN A 327 4.11 31.89 -9.45
CA ASN A 327 3.42 31.75 -8.17
C ASN A 327 2.34 30.65 -8.14
N ALA A 328 2.41 29.68 -9.04
CA ALA A 328 1.56 28.50 -9.03
C ALA A 328 2.12 27.40 -8.12
N THR A 329 1.37 26.32 -7.98
CA THR A 329 1.86 25.07 -7.42
C THR A 329 2.97 24.47 -8.30
N SER A 330 3.69 23.51 -7.78
CA SER A 330 4.71 22.74 -8.52
C SER A 330 4.94 21.40 -7.85
N ALA A 331 5.51 20.45 -8.59
CA ALA A 331 6.00 19.20 -8.06
C ALA A 331 7.38 18.88 -8.67
N HIS A 332 8.10 17.93 -8.08
CA HIS A 332 9.38 17.51 -8.59
C HIS A 332 9.23 16.69 -9.87
N TYR A 333 8.22 15.82 -9.88
CA TYR A 333 7.96 14.92 -10.99
C TYR A 333 6.47 14.87 -11.35
N ILE A 334 6.23 14.62 -12.64
CA ILE A 334 4.89 14.23 -13.16
C ILE A 334 5.09 12.91 -13.90
N ILE A 335 4.19 11.95 -13.70
CA ILE A 335 4.17 10.69 -14.44
C ILE A 335 2.85 10.61 -15.22
N ASP A 336 2.97 10.53 -16.57
CA ASP A 336 1.80 10.40 -17.43
C ASP A 336 1.23 8.97 -17.41
N ARG A 337 0.01 8.79 -17.87
CA ARG A 337 -0.71 7.50 -17.94
C ARG A 337 0.07 6.42 -18.70
N ASP A 338 0.90 6.81 -19.65
CA ASP A 338 1.73 5.91 -20.46
C ASP A 338 3.12 5.62 -19.87
N GLY A 339 3.36 6.05 -18.62
CA GLY A 339 4.60 5.85 -17.88
C GLY A 339 5.72 6.86 -18.22
N GLN A 340 5.44 7.89 -19.03
CA GLN A 340 6.42 8.94 -19.29
C GLN A 340 6.65 9.78 -18.03
N ILE A 341 7.90 9.88 -17.58
CA ILE A 341 8.31 10.73 -16.46
C ILE A 341 8.76 12.09 -16.95
N TYR A 342 8.26 13.14 -16.31
CA TYR A 342 8.68 14.52 -16.47
C TYR A 342 9.28 15.02 -15.19
N GLN A 343 10.52 15.55 -15.22
CA GLN A 343 11.12 16.25 -14.08
C GLN A 343 10.89 17.75 -14.24
N MET A 344 10.33 18.36 -13.19
CA MET A 344 9.95 19.79 -13.19
C MET A 344 10.84 20.62 -12.26
N VAL A 345 11.23 20.08 -11.10
CA VAL A 345 11.98 20.75 -10.05
C VAL A 345 13.13 19.83 -9.59
N PRO A 346 14.36 20.36 -9.35
CA PRO A 346 15.42 19.61 -8.70
C PRO A 346 15.02 19.15 -7.29
N GLU A 347 15.35 17.93 -6.91
CA GLU A 347 15.00 17.38 -5.59
C GLU A 347 15.60 18.13 -4.41
N SER A 348 16.70 18.82 -4.60
CA SER A 348 17.37 19.69 -3.61
C SER A 348 16.63 20.99 -3.33
N LEU A 349 15.60 21.33 -4.12
CA LEU A 349 14.73 22.48 -3.95
C LEU A 349 13.34 22.05 -3.49
N GLY A 350 12.68 22.86 -2.67
CA GLY A 350 11.27 22.66 -2.34
C GLY A 350 10.38 23.01 -3.53
N ALA A 351 9.43 22.11 -3.85
CA ALA A 351 8.38 22.31 -4.83
C ALA A 351 7.04 22.46 -4.08
N PHE A 352 6.21 23.40 -4.46
CA PHE A 352 4.98 23.76 -3.74
C PHE A 352 3.84 22.75 -3.98
N HIS A 353 4.06 21.47 -3.66
CA HIS A 353 3.09 20.36 -3.88
C HIS A 353 2.26 20.01 -2.64
N ALA A 354 2.82 20.17 -1.43
CA ALA A 354 2.15 19.81 -0.19
C ALA A 354 2.44 20.88 0.87
N SER A 355 1.44 21.66 1.25
CA SER A 355 1.59 22.76 2.19
C SER A 355 0.53 22.70 3.28
N CYS A 356 0.93 23.13 4.47
CA CYS A 356 0.05 23.38 5.60
C CYS A 356 -0.19 24.89 5.84
N GLY A 357 0.12 25.74 4.86
CA GLY A 357 -0.14 27.18 4.91
C GLY A 357 0.60 27.90 6.04
N GLY A 358 1.78 27.42 6.41
CA GLY A 358 2.59 28.00 7.48
C GLY A 358 2.17 27.60 8.90
N SER A 359 1.20 26.69 9.07
CA SER A 359 0.68 26.31 10.37
C SER A 359 0.43 24.81 10.52
N ARG A 360 0.92 24.22 11.60
CA ARG A 360 0.67 22.81 11.95
C ARG A 360 -0.82 22.48 12.08
N SER A 361 -1.65 23.45 12.45
CA SER A 361 -3.09 23.25 12.64
C SER A 361 -3.88 22.98 11.36
N VAL A 362 -3.31 23.26 10.20
CA VAL A 362 -3.92 23.00 8.89
C VAL A 362 -3.59 21.60 8.37
N CYS A 363 -2.52 21.00 8.90
CA CYS A 363 -2.17 19.63 8.59
C CYS A 363 -3.07 18.63 9.33
N VAL A 364 -3.13 17.39 8.82
CA VAL A 364 -3.73 16.31 9.61
C VAL A 364 -2.92 16.07 10.89
N PRO A 365 -3.55 15.70 12.02
CA PRO A 365 -2.85 15.52 13.31
C PRO A 365 -1.68 14.53 13.23
N SER A 366 -1.79 13.49 12.43
CA SER A 366 -0.78 12.44 12.23
C SER A 366 0.17 12.70 11.05
N CYS A 367 0.30 13.95 10.57
CA CYS A 367 1.16 14.27 9.44
C CYS A 367 2.61 13.83 9.70
N PRO A 368 3.17 12.89 8.92
CA PRO A 368 4.49 12.34 9.17
C PRO A 368 5.63 13.25 8.70
N LEU A 369 5.31 14.26 7.89
CA LEU A 369 6.25 15.19 7.26
C LEU A 369 5.97 16.67 7.65
N CYS A 370 5.42 16.90 8.84
CA CYS A 370 5.10 18.25 9.32
C CYS A 370 6.00 18.72 10.47
N GLU A 371 7.03 17.95 10.78
CA GLU A 371 8.01 18.31 11.80
C GLU A 371 9.44 18.07 11.26
N GLY A 372 10.31 19.05 11.50
CA GLY A 372 11.73 18.91 11.24
C GLY A 372 12.42 17.98 12.25
N LEU A 373 13.71 17.74 12.05
CA LEU A 373 14.52 16.93 12.98
C LEU A 373 14.64 17.54 14.38
N ASP A 374 14.38 18.83 14.51
CA ASP A 374 14.36 19.56 15.79
C ASP A 374 13.01 19.53 16.50
N GLY A 375 12.04 18.79 15.97
CA GLY A 375 10.68 18.69 16.51
C GLY A 375 9.80 19.92 16.29
N LYS A 376 10.29 20.92 15.54
CA LYS A 376 9.50 22.10 15.20
C LYS A 376 8.73 21.89 13.92
N PHE A 377 7.63 22.62 13.77
CA PHE A 377 6.88 22.62 12.53
C PHE A 377 7.76 23.02 11.35
N LEU A 378 7.70 22.21 10.30
CA LEU A 378 8.34 22.47 9.03
C LEU A 378 7.35 22.12 7.92
N GLU A 379 7.26 22.99 6.91
CA GLU A 379 6.40 22.74 5.76
C GLU A 379 6.80 21.43 5.04
N PRO A 380 5.85 20.55 4.72
CA PRO A 380 6.13 19.27 4.08
C PRO A 380 6.93 19.38 2.78
N TYR A 381 6.68 20.41 1.98
CA TYR A 381 7.42 20.63 0.72
C TYR A 381 8.91 20.98 0.91
N LEU A 382 9.35 21.26 2.12
CA LEU A 382 10.77 21.47 2.46
C LEU A 382 11.48 20.21 2.94
N GLN A 383 10.77 19.10 3.01
CA GLN A 383 11.34 17.81 3.44
C GLN A 383 10.76 16.62 2.66
N SER A 384 10.26 16.89 1.47
CA SER A 384 9.75 15.82 0.61
C SER A 384 9.95 16.05 -0.86
N VAL A 385 9.88 14.95 -1.62
CA VAL A 385 9.77 14.94 -3.07
C VAL A 385 8.31 14.72 -3.45
N GLY A 386 7.70 15.65 -4.19
CA GLY A 386 6.34 15.52 -4.70
C GLY A 386 6.31 14.86 -6.06
N ILE A 387 5.45 13.87 -6.23
CA ILE A 387 5.21 13.17 -7.49
C ILE A 387 3.73 13.26 -7.84
N GLU A 388 3.43 13.88 -8.96
CA GLU A 388 2.08 13.95 -9.54
C GLU A 388 1.87 12.80 -10.52
N LEU A 389 0.75 12.12 -10.38
CA LEU A 389 0.28 11.11 -11.34
C LEU A 389 -0.84 11.71 -12.17
N VAL A 390 -0.70 11.72 -13.50
CA VAL A 390 -1.77 12.18 -14.38
C VAL A 390 -2.97 11.25 -14.23
N ASN A 391 -4.03 11.78 -13.62
CA ASN A 391 -5.21 11.00 -13.23
C ASN A 391 -6.37 11.97 -12.95
N ASP A 392 -7.60 11.64 -13.36
CA ASP A 392 -8.75 12.49 -13.15
C ASP A 392 -9.28 12.45 -11.70
N GLY A 393 -8.74 11.50 -10.89
CA GLY A 393 -9.11 11.35 -9.49
C GLY A 393 -10.51 10.76 -9.32
N GLN A 394 -11.31 11.37 -8.45
CA GLN A 394 -12.68 10.94 -8.19
C GLN A 394 -13.62 11.20 -9.38
N LEU A 395 -14.44 10.20 -9.70
CA LEU A 395 -15.47 10.26 -10.73
C LEU A 395 -16.84 10.34 -10.04
N VAL A 396 -17.54 11.47 -10.24
CA VAL A 396 -18.89 11.67 -9.66
C VAL A 396 -19.91 10.77 -10.36
N ASP A 397 -19.79 10.68 -11.69
CA ASP A 397 -20.57 9.79 -12.54
C ASP A 397 -19.62 9.09 -13.52
N PRO A 398 -19.43 7.77 -13.42
CA PRO A 398 -18.57 7.03 -14.31
C PRO A 398 -19.20 6.73 -15.67
N THR A 399 -20.49 7.07 -15.86
CA THR A 399 -21.24 6.78 -17.11
C THR A 399 -20.55 7.46 -18.31
N GLY A 400 -20.11 6.65 -19.26
CA GLY A 400 -19.41 7.15 -20.46
C GLY A 400 -17.94 7.51 -20.25
N TYR A 401 -17.37 7.30 -19.05
CA TYR A 401 -15.94 7.44 -18.83
C TYR A 401 -15.17 6.39 -19.64
N LYS A 402 -14.15 6.80 -20.38
CA LYS A 402 -13.41 5.92 -21.30
C LYS A 402 -12.12 5.35 -20.71
N GLY A 403 -11.72 5.79 -19.52
CA GLY A 403 -10.55 5.29 -18.81
C GLY A 403 -10.87 4.04 -17.98
N LEU A 404 -9.86 3.54 -17.28
CA LEU A 404 -10.03 2.50 -16.28
C LEU A 404 -10.73 3.08 -15.04
N ILE A 405 -11.67 2.34 -14.46
CA ILE A 405 -12.43 2.76 -13.29
C ILE A 405 -12.10 1.83 -12.12
N TYR A 406 -11.71 2.44 -11.02
CA TYR A 406 -11.63 1.80 -9.71
C TYR A 406 -12.92 2.09 -8.93
N GLU A 407 -13.58 1.07 -8.43
CA GLU A 407 -14.75 1.20 -7.58
C GLU A 407 -14.36 1.00 -6.11
N ASP A 408 -14.43 2.08 -5.33
CA ASP A 408 -14.22 2.04 -3.90
C ASP A 408 -15.53 1.73 -3.18
N TYR A 409 -15.80 0.45 -2.95
CA TYR A 409 -17.01 0.00 -2.24
C TYR A 409 -17.06 0.47 -0.79
N LEU A 410 -15.90 0.80 -0.20
CA LEU A 410 -15.81 1.29 1.18
C LEU A 410 -16.04 2.79 1.27
N MET A 411 -16.08 3.48 0.13
CA MET A 411 -16.20 4.95 0.07
C MET A 411 -15.22 5.66 1.01
N SER A 412 -13.99 5.18 1.07
CA SER A 412 -12.94 5.62 2.01
C SER A 412 -12.72 7.13 2.00
N PHE A 413 -12.96 7.77 0.83
CA PHE A 413 -12.86 9.21 0.62
C PHE A 413 -14.21 9.85 0.23
N ARG A 414 -15.34 9.27 0.58
CA ARG A 414 -16.71 9.72 0.25
C ARG A 414 -17.11 9.63 -1.24
N TYR A 415 -16.27 9.03 -2.08
CA TYR A 415 -16.52 8.84 -3.51
C TYR A 415 -16.38 7.37 -3.85
N ARG A 416 -17.34 6.85 -4.59
CA ARG A 416 -17.39 5.43 -4.97
C ARG A 416 -16.50 5.12 -6.15
N TYR A 417 -16.40 6.03 -7.12
CA TYR A 417 -15.69 5.78 -8.37
C TYR A 417 -14.47 6.69 -8.50
N TRP A 418 -13.38 6.11 -9.00
CA TRP A 418 -12.09 6.77 -9.22
C TRP A 418 -11.51 6.33 -10.54
N GLU A 419 -10.74 7.18 -11.21
CA GLU A 419 -9.88 6.71 -12.28
C GLU A 419 -8.83 5.77 -11.70
N ASP A 420 -8.66 4.58 -12.33
CA ASP A 420 -7.59 3.66 -11.98
C ASP A 420 -6.28 4.04 -12.66
N TYR A 421 -5.18 3.60 -12.10
CA TYR A 421 -3.83 3.92 -12.59
C TYR A 421 -3.34 2.86 -13.57
N PRO A 422 -2.98 3.22 -14.83
CA PRO A 422 -2.46 2.28 -15.81
C PRO A 422 -1.14 1.63 -15.38
N ASP A 423 -0.91 0.39 -15.80
CA ASP A 423 0.29 -0.37 -15.47
C ASP A 423 1.59 0.34 -15.80
N ALA A 424 1.66 0.97 -16.97
CA ALA A 424 2.85 1.69 -17.40
C ALA A 424 3.18 2.85 -16.44
N GLN A 425 2.16 3.56 -15.96
CA GLN A 425 2.31 4.64 -15.00
C GLN A 425 2.80 4.10 -13.65
N LEU A 426 2.22 3.01 -13.19
CA LEU A 426 2.59 2.39 -11.91
C LEU A 426 4.01 1.81 -11.94
N GLN A 427 4.42 1.16 -13.04
CA GLN A 427 5.78 0.66 -13.21
C GLN A 427 6.82 1.79 -13.17
N ALA A 428 6.55 2.90 -13.87
CA ALA A 428 7.41 4.08 -13.84
C ALA A 428 7.49 4.67 -12.42
N LEU A 429 6.36 4.75 -11.71
CA LEU A 429 6.30 5.25 -10.35
C LEU A 429 7.14 4.38 -9.39
N VAL A 430 7.04 3.05 -9.46
CA VAL A 430 7.82 2.14 -8.61
C VAL A 430 9.33 2.35 -8.83
N LEU A 431 9.76 2.45 -10.08
CA LEU A 431 11.17 2.68 -10.40
C LEU A 431 11.65 4.03 -9.85
N LEU A 432 10.87 5.10 -10.05
CA LEU A 432 11.19 6.44 -9.58
C LEU A 432 11.24 6.53 -8.05
N VAL A 433 10.22 6.00 -7.37
CA VAL A 433 10.15 6.01 -5.89
C VAL A 433 11.34 5.26 -5.29
N ASN A 434 11.68 4.08 -5.81
CA ASN A 434 12.81 3.31 -5.31
C ASN A 434 14.16 4.02 -5.56
N ASP A 435 14.31 4.71 -6.68
CA ASP A 435 15.49 5.51 -6.99
C ASP A 435 15.66 6.68 -6.01
N ILE A 436 14.60 7.47 -5.80
CA ILE A 436 14.60 8.58 -4.86
C ILE A 436 14.91 8.08 -3.44
N ARG A 437 14.25 7.01 -3.01
CA ARG A 437 14.48 6.41 -1.69
C ARG A 437 15.92 5.96 -1.50
N ALA A 438 16.51 5.32 -2.51
CA ALA A 438 17.91 4.86 -2.44
C ALA A 438 18.89 6.03 -2.33
N ARG A 439 18.66 7.12 -3.09
CA ARG A 439 19.53 8.29 -3.09
C ARG A 439 19.45 9.13 -1.82
N TRP A 440 18.25 9.26 -1.24
CA TRP A 440 18.01 10.12 -0.08
C TRP A 440 17.90 9.37 1.24
N GLY A 441 17.97 8.02 1.24
CA GLY A 441 17.80 7.21 2.44
C GLY A 441 16.37 7.26 3.01
N ILE A 442 15.35 7.48 2.17
CA ILE A 442 13.97 7.66 2.60
C ILE A 442 13.39 6.30 2.98
N PRO A 443 12.92 6.11 4.23
CA PRO A 443 12.26 4.89 4.64
C PRO A 443 10.90 4.75 3.95
N LEU A 444 10.44 3.51 3.83
CA LEU A 444 9.26 3.20 3.02
C LEU A 444 7.95 3.75 3.62
N ASP A 445 7.88 3.86 4.93
CA ASP A 445 6.74 4.43 5.66
C ASP A 445 6.58 5.95 5.49
N LEU A 446 7.59 6.61 4.93
CA LEU A 446 7.53 8.02 4.53
C LEU A 446 7.26 8.24 3.03
N VAL A 447 6.82 7.20 2.32
CA VAL A 447 6.14 7.33 1.02
C VAL A 447 4.64 7.39 1.30
N VAL A 448 4.04 8.56 1.15
CA VAL A 448 2.67 8.84 1.62
C VAL A 448 1.82 9.53 0.55
N GLY A 449 0.51 9.39 0.63
CA GLY A 449 -0.41 10.19 -0.16
C GLY A 449 -0.61 11.57 0.44
N HIS A 450 -1.03 12.53 -0.37
CA HIS A 450 -1.32 13.89 0.06
C HIS A 450 -2.33 13.96 1.22
N TYR A 451 -3.30 13.03 1.24
CA TYR A 451 -4.27 12.91 2.35
C TYR A 451 -3.63 12.64 3.73
N ARG A 452 -2.37 12.21 3.78
CA ARG A 452 -1.60 12.05 5.03
C ARG A 452 -0.92 13.35 5.48
N ILE A 453 -0.93 14.37 4.66
CA ILE A 453 -0.33 15.68 4.94
C ILE A 453 -1.42 16.65 5.40
N ASN A 454 -2.46 16.80 4.60
CA ASN A 454 -3.59 17.70 4.89
C ASN A 454 -4.91 17.04 4.46
N TYR A 455 -6.05 17.73 4.63
CA TYR A 455 -7.39 17.20 4.39
C TYR A 455 -7.75 17.12 2.88
N LYS A 456 -6.85 16.59 2.06
CA LYS A 456 -7.06 16.27 0.65
C LYS A 456 -7.49 14.81 0.48
N THR A 457 -7.85 14.42 -0.72
CA THR A 457 -8.27 13.04 -1.04
C THR A 457 -7.30 12.34 -2.01
N ASP A 458 -6.41 13.09 -2.64
CA ASP A 458 -5.47 12.55 -3.61
C ASP A 458 -4.27 11.83 -2.95
N PRO A 459 -3.74 10.79 -3.60
CA PRO A 459 -4.10 10.28 -4.93
C PRO A 459 -5.32 9.35 -4.95
N GLY A 460 -6.08 9.25 -3.88
CA GLY A 460 -7.26 8.42 -3.77
C GLY A 460 -6.97 6.94 -3.48
N PRO A 461 -8.03 6.12 -3.31
CA PRO A 461 -7.91 4.72 -2.95
C PRO A 461 -7.44 3.84 -4.13
N ALA A 462 -7.63 4.30 -5.37
CA ALA A 462 -7.13 3.60 -6.56
C ALA A 462 -5.60 3.46 -6.57
N LEU A 463 -4.88 4.42 -5.97
CA LEU A 463 -3.46 4.28 -5.68
C LEU A 463 -3.29 3.72 -4.28
N ASN A 464 -3.18 2.42 -4.14
CA ASN A 464 -2.92 1.80 -2.85
C ASN A 464 -1.46 2.00 -2.43
N ILE A 465 -1.18 3.03 -1.63
CA ILE A 465 0.17 3.41 -1.18
C ILE A 465 0.77 2.36 -0.23
N SER A 466 -0.04 1.55 0.44
CA SER A 466 0.48 0.43 1.24
C SER A 466 1.31 -0.56 0.40
N TRP A 467 1.08 -0.64 -0.86
CA TRP A 467 1.76 -1.29 -1.93
C TRP A 467 3.21 -0.89 -2.13
N TYR A 468 3.48 0.42 -2.11
CA TYR A 468 4.84 0.93 -2.20
C TYR A 468 5.65 0.51 -0.98
N ARG A 469 4.99 0.34 0.16
CA ARG A 469 5.59 -0.13 1.40
C ARG A 469 5.99 -1.60 1.33
N THR A 470 5.37 -2.37 0.46
CA THR A 470 5.60 -3.83 0.34
C THR A 470 6.28 -4.25 -0.96
N GLY A 471 6.48 -3.32 -1.89
CA GLY A 471 7.12 -3.59 -3.17
C GLY A 471 6.25 -4.27 -4.23
N ASN A 472 4.97 -4.46 -3.97
CA ASN A 472 4.05 -5.17 -4.87
C ASN A 472 2.62 -4.60 -4.87
N PRO A 473 2.07 -4.28 -6.04
CA PRO A 473 0.72 -3.75 -6.19
C PRO A 473 -0.43 -4.78 -6.10
N PRO A 474 -1.47 -4.57 -5.26
CA PRO A 474 -2.74 -5.21 -5.50
C PRO A 474 -3.48 -4.51 -6.65
N ARG A 475 -4.06 -5.26 -7.58
CA ARG A 475 -5.05 -4.72 -8.49
C ARG A 475 -6.43 -4.95 -7.93
N ALA A 476 -7.21 -3.87 -7.89
CA ALA A 476 -8.65 -4.00 -7.81
C ALA A 476 -9.20 -4.60 -9.12
N PRO A 477 -10.33 -5.30 -9.09
CA PRO A 477 -10.95 -5.81 -10.30
C PRO A 477 -11.24 -4.64 -11.25
N ILE A 478 -10.75 -4.76 -12.49
CA ILE A 478 -11.03 -3.82 -13.57
C ILE A 478 -12.43 -4.17 -14.07
N PHE A 479 -13.42 -3.34 -13.77
CA PHE A 479 -14.67 -3.39 -14.50
C PHE A 479 -14.52 -2.53 -15.76
N THR A 480 -14.42 -3.17 -16.91
CA THR A 480 -14.67 -2.51 -18.18
C THR A 480 -16.18 -2.27 -18.23
N GLY A 481 -16.60 -1.02 -18.22
CA GLY A 481 -17.99 -0.66 -18.47
C GLY A 481 -18.48 -1.17 -19.85
N PRO A 482 -19.80 -1.27 -20.04
CA PRO A 482 -20.39 -1.79 -21.27
C PRO A 482 -20.00 -1.02 -22.50
#